data_48fa21e379c0c0a36688296979b35a5a
#
_entry.id   48fa21e379c0c0a36688296979b35a5a
#
_cell.length_a   1.000
_cell.length_b   1.000
_cell.length_c   1.000
_cell.angle_alpha   90.00
_cell.angle_beta   90.00
_cell.angle_gamma   90.00
#
_symmetry.space_group_name_H-M   'P 1'
#
loop_
_entity.id
_entity.type
_entity.pdbx_description
1 polymer ?
#
loop_
_entity_poly.entity_id
_entity_poly.type
_entity_poly.pdbx_seq_one_letter_code
_entity_poly.pdbx_strand_id
1 'polypeptide(L)'
;KLIQTLSAGTDTIPKVAMSEMGVRVANNMGGNAVAVAEVTVALMVSTYRRLMVQWNQLNNLGKYGEGFSDDWGRFHELTGKRVGIVGLGQIGSRVAKRLAGWECEIVYSDVVPHSADYEAAASASRLDFNELIETSDVISLHVPLDRSTEKILSGREFVKMKPGAIVINACRGPVVDEMALIRALDAGQIAGAGLDVTEIEPIETANALIGRDNVVLLPHRAGLSVEAREKSIDNAIGNAHRLMTGDDPEGIVLPV
;
A
#
# COMPACT_ATOMS: atom_id res chain seq x y z
N LYS A 1 14.23 22.29 18.27
CA LYS A 1 14.86 21.01 17.92
C LYS A 1 13.98 20.24 16.93
N LEU A 2 14.58 19.39 16.11
CA LEU A 2 13.88 18.63 15.06
C LEU A 2 14.38 17.18 15.02
N ILE A 3 13.46 16.24 14.89
CA ILE A 3 13.71 14.89 14.39
C ILE A 3 13.18 14.84 12.97
N GLN A 4 14.05 14.55 12.00
CA GLN A 4 13.70 14.38 10.59
C GLN A 4 13.81 12.92 10.20
N THR A 5 12.72 12.29 9.74
CA THR A 5 12.79 10.95 9.15
C THR A 5 13.07 11.03 7.65
N LEU A 6 13.78 10.03 7.13
CA LEU A 6 13.96 9.83 5.69
C LEU A 6 12.83 8.97 5.08
N SER A 7 11.86 8.56 5.90
CA SER A 7 10.68 7.79 5.51
C SER A 7 9.40 8.63 5.63
N ALA A 8 8.31 8.16 5.00
CA ALA A 8 6.99 8.75 5.16
C ALA A 8 6.39 8.47 6.55
N GLY A 9 6.65 7.27 7.09
CA GLY A 9 6.16 6.83 8.39
C GLY A 9 6.94 7.41 9.55
N THR A 10 6.23 7.67 10.63
CA THR A 10 6.77 8.16 11.90
C THR A 10 6.21 7.36 13.09
N ASP A 11 5.75 6.16 12.83
CA ASP A 11 5.00 5.31 13.78
C ASP A 11 5.86 4.93 14.99
N THR A 12 7.15 4.73 14.78
CA THR A 12 8.12 4.35 15.82
C THR A 12 8.60 5.53 16.69
N ILE A 13 8.18 6.77 16.37
CA ILE A 13 8.60 7.95 17.12
C ILE A 13 7.50 8.30 18.13
N PRO A 14 7.82 8.41 19.44
CA PRO A 14 6.87 8.81 20.46
C PRO A 14 6.58 10.32 20.37
N LYS A 15 5.76 10.70 19.37
CA LYS A 15 5.51 12.09 18.97
C LYS A 15 4.99 12.98 20.10
N VAL A 16 4.15 12.44 20.99
CA VAL A 16 3.62 13.17 22.16
C VAL A 16 4.78 13.56 23.10
N ALA A 17 5.62 12.59 23.49
CA ALA A 17 6.77 12.86 24.35
C ALA A 17 7.78 13.82 23.70
N MET A 18 7.99 13.71 22.37
CA MET A 18 8.84 14.65 21.64
C MET A 18 8.27 16.07 21.69
N SER A 19 6.95 16.23 21.51
CA SER A 19 6.29 17.52 21.58
C SER A 19 6.40 18.16 22.98
N GLU A 20 6.23 17.38 24.04
CA GLU A 20 6.41 17.84 25.43
C GLU A 20 7.83 18.32 25.70
N MET A 21 8.83 17.73 25.02
CA MET A 21 10.24 18.15 25.09
C MET A 21 10.56 19.34 24.16
N GLY A 22 9.59 19.89 23.45
CA GLY A 22 9.79 20.96 22.45
C GLY A 22 10.58 20.50 21.22
N VAL A 23 10.48 19.20 20.88
CA VAL A 23 11.10 18.61 19.70
C VAL A 23 10.02 18.36 18.65
N ARG A 24 10.15 19.01 17.49
CA ARG A 24 9.26 18.78 16.33
C ARG A 24 9.68 17.51 15.59
N VAL A 25 8.71 16.81 15.01
CA VAL A 25 8.96 15.64 14.16
C VAL A 25 8.51 15.98 12.73
N ALA A 26 9.38 15.76 11.77
CA ALA A 26 9.06 15.93 10.35
C ALA A 26 9.34 14.64 9.58
N ASN A 27 8.53 14.38 8.55
CA ASN A 27 8.70 13.24 7.65
C ASN A 27 9.27 13.65 6.27
N ASN A 28 9.42 12.70 5.35
CA ASN A 28 9.97 12.94 4.02
C ASN A 28 8.98 13.57 3.01
N MET A 29 7.81 14.02 3.45
CA MET A 29 6.80 14.71 2.64
C MET A 29 6.40 13.97 1.35
N GLY A 30 6.43 12.65 1.37
CA GLY A 30 6.09 11.82 0.20
C GLY A 30 7.21 11.72 -0.84
N GLY A 31 8.46 11.97 -0.48
CA GLY A 31 9.61 11.82 -1.39
C GLY A 31 9.69 10.43 -2.04
N ASN A 32 9.20 9.39 -1.36
CA ASN A 32 9.12 8.02 -1.87
C ASN A 32 7.76 7.65 -2.52
N ALA A 33 6.81 8.59 -2.63
CA ALA A 33 5.46 8.26 -3.06
C ALA A 33 5.38 7.73 -4.50
N VAL A 34 6.30 8.13 -5.37
CA VAL A 34 6.42 7.61 -6.74
C VAL A 34 6.82 6.15 -6.71
N ALA A 35 7.90 5.81 -6.00
CA ALA A 35 8.41 4.45 -5.90
C ALA A 35 7.35 3.49 -5.32
N VAL A 36 6.69 3.88 -4.21
CA VAL A 36 5.61 3.07 -3.61
C VAL A 36 4.45 2.86 -4.58
N ALA A 37 4.04 3.91 -5.31
CA ALA A 37 2.94 3.78 -6.28
C ALA A 37 3.29 2.81 -7.43
N GLU A 38 4.53 2.80 -7.89
CA GLU A 38 5.00 1.88 -8.94
C GLU A 38 5.01 0.43 -8.47
N VAL A 39 5.56 0.18 -7.28
CA VAL A 39 5.53 -1.16 -6.68
C VAL A 39 4.10 -1.61 -6.39
N THR A 40 3.21 -0.70 -5.96
CA THR A 40 1.80 -1.03 -5.76
C THR A 40 1.13 -1.55 -7.04
N VAL A 41 1.33 -0.88 -8.18
CA VAL A 41 0.81 -1.35 -9.48
C VAL A 41 1.46 -2.67 -9.88
N ALA A 42 2.77 -2.82 -9.67
CA ALA A 42 3.48 -4.07 -9.91
C ALA A 42 2.93 -5.22 -9.06
N LEU A 43 2.60 -4.99 -7.78
CA LEU A 43 1.95 -5.97 -6.90
C LEU A 43 0.57 -6.37 -7.43
N MET A 44 -0.26 -5.43 -7.90
CA MET A 44 -1.57 -5.74 -8.51
C MET A 44 -1.42 -6.71 -9.68
N VAL A 45 -0.54 -6.37 -10.64
CA VAL A 45 -0.29 -7.22 -11.81
C VAL A 45 0.32 -8.55 -11.40
N SER A 46 1.33 -8.54 -10.53
CA SER A 46 2.02 -9.77 -10.10
C SER A 46 1.08 -10.73 -9.39
N THR A 47 0.15 -10.22 -8.57
CA THR A 47 -0.85 -11.03 -7.88
C THR A 47 -1.88 -11.61 -8.85
N TYR A 48 -2.48 -10.78 -9.72
CA TYR A 48 -3.45 -11.24 -10.71
C TYR A 48 -2.87 -12.18 -11.75
N ARG A 49 -1.63 -11.97 -12.16
CA ARG A 49 -0.96 -12.78 -13.17
C ARG A 49 -0.10 -13.90 -12.56
N ARG A 50 -0.07 -14.02 -11.22
CA ARG A 50 0.77 -15.01 -10.49
C ARG A 50 2.21 -15.04 -11.00
N LEU A 51 2.80 -13.86 -11.24
CA LEU A 51 4.11 -13.77 -11.90
C LEU A 51 5.22 -14.45 -11.09
N MET A 52 5.15 -14.38 -9.75
CA MET A 52 6.17 -15.01 -8.89
C MET A 52 6.12 -16.53 -8.96
N VAL A 53 4.93 -17.11 -9.08
CA VAL A 53 4.77 -18.56 -9.26
C VAL A 53 5.34 -19.00 -10.60
N GLN A 54 4.99 -18.31 -11.69
CA GLN A 54 5.50 -18.60 -13.02
C GLN A 54 7.02 -18.47 -13.07
N TRP A 55 7.56 -17.40 -12.51
CA TRP A 55 8.99 -17.17 -12.41
C TRP A 55 9.69 -18.30 -11.65
N ASN A 56 9.16 -18.69 -10.48
CA ASN A 56 9.71 -19.76 -9.65
C ASN A 56 9.65 -21.12 -10.37
N GLN A 57 8.55 -21.44 -11.03
CA GLN A 57 8.38 -22.68 -11.81
C GLN A 57 9.49 -22.81 -12.86
N LEU A 58 9.73 -21.78 -13.65
CA LEU A 58 10.75 -21.84 -14.69
C LEU A 58 12.18 -21.72 -14.13
N ASN A 59 12.45 -20.71 -13.32
CA ASN A 59 13.84 -20.35 -12.96
C ASN A 59 14.43 -21.24 -11.85
N ASN A 60 13.59 -21.70 -10.90
CA ASN A 60 14.08 -22.52 -9.79
C ASN A 60 13.79 -24.01 -9.99
N LEU A 61 12.68 -24.36 -10.65
CA LEU A 61 12.25 -25.75 -10.78
C LEU A 61 12.43 -26.32 -12.19
N GLY A 62 12.81 -25.49 -13.18
CA GLY A 62 13.01 -25.91 -14.58
C GLY A 62 11.74 -26.43 -15.26
N LYS A 63 10.56 -26.11 -14.72
CA LYS A 63 9.26 -26.57 -15.24
C LYS A 63 8.69 -25.56 -16.23
N TYR A 64 8.46 -25.96 -17.46
CA TYR A 64 7.89 -25.12 -18.51
C TYR A 64 6.43 -25.51 -18.77
N GLY A 65 5.50 -24.70 -18.27
CA GLY A 65 4.06 -24.87 -18.52
C GLY A 65 3.39 -26.06 -17.81
N GLU A 66 4.12 -26.82 -17.02
CA GLU A 66 3.54 -27.90 -16.22
C GLU A 66 2.66 -27.37 -15.10
N GLY A 67 1.41 -27.84 -15.02
CA GLY A 67 0.46 -27.44 -13.98
C GLY A 67 -0.33 -26.16 -14.27
N PHE A 68 -0.16 -25.55 -15.46
CA PHE A 68 -0.92 -24.37 -15.88
C PHE A 68 -1.97 -24.65 -16.97
N SER A 69 -1.95 -25.81 -17.60
CA SER A 69 -2.82 -26.14 -18.75
C SER A 69 -4.32 -26.07 -18.45
N ASP A 70 -4.71 -26.25 -17.19
CA ASP A 70 -6.12 -26.32 -16.78
C ASP A 70 -6.54 -25.19 -15.82
N ASP A 71 -5.68 -24.20 -15.60
CA ASP A 71 -5.83 -23.22 -14.50
C ASP A 71 -6.09 -21.78 -14.98
N TRP A 72 -6.65 -21.63 -16.19
CA TRP A 72 -6.96 -20.32 -16.79
C TRP A 72 -7.79 -19.41 -15.87
N GLY A 73 -8.66 -19.98 -15.03
CA GLY A 73 -9.50 -19.23 -14.09
C GLY A 73 -8.76 -18.47 -12.98
N ARG A 74 -7.44 -18.66 -12.87
CA ARG A 74 -6.62 -17.99 -11.85
C ARG A 74 -5.81 -16.81 -12.38
N PHE A 75 -5.84 -16.56 -13.69
CA PHE A 75 -5.10 -15.46 -14.32
C PHE A 75 -6.08 -14.36 -14.73
N HIS A 76 -5.92 -13.18 -14.20
CA HIS A 76 -6.82 -12.06 -14.45
C HIS A 76 -6.08 -10.86 -15.04
N GLU A 77 -6.82 -10.04 -15.76
CA GLU A 77 -6.40 -8.73 -16.26
C GLU A 77 -7.00 -7.62 -15.39
N LEU A 78 -6.41 -6.43 -15.41
CA LEU A 78 -6.98 -5.25 -14.75
C LEU A 78 -8.05 -4.57 -15.60
N THR A 79 -8.03 -4.76 -16.92
CA THR A 79 -9.05 -4.26 -17.86
C THR A 79 -10.45 -4.65 -17.39
N GLY A 80 -11.34 -3.67 -17.32
CA GLY A 80 -12.73 -3.84 -16.87
C GLY A 80 -12.92 -4.12 -15.37
N LYS A 81 -11.84 -4.09 -14.58
CA LYS A 81 -11.91 -4.25 -13.12
C LYS A 81 -12.16 -2.93 -12.42
N ARG A 82 -12.75 -2.97 -11.23
CA ARG A 82 -12.84 -1.84 -10.32
C ARG A 82 -11.71 -1.92 -9.31
N VAL A 83 -10.87 -0.87 -9.29
CA VAL A 83 -9.78 -0.70 -8.32
C VAL A 83 -10.22 0.28 -7.25
N GLY A 84 -10.42 -0.20 -6.03
CA GLY A 84 -10.75 0.59 -4.84
C GLY A 84 -9.49 1.04 -4.10
N ILE A 85 -9.29 2.33 -3.97
CA ILE A 85 -8.16 2.96 -3.29
C ILE A 85 -8.63 3.48 -1.94
N VAL A 86 -8.12 2.91 -0.86
CA VAL A 86 -8.39 3.38 0.50
C VAL A 86 -7.29 4.38 0.88
N GLY A 87 -7.64 5.67 0.90
CA GLY A 87 -6.71 6.80 1.07
C GLY A 87 -6.20 7.37 -0.25
N LEU A 88 -6.74 8.52 -0.70
CA LEU A 88 -6.31 9.20 -1.95
C LEU A 88 -5.25 10.29 -1.69
N GLY A 89 -4.35 10.03 -0.74
CA GLY A 89 -3.22 10.91 -0.43
C GLY A 89 -2.11 10.89 -1.48
N GLN A 90 -0.87 11.18 -1.05
CA GLN A 90 0.30 11.29 -1.93
C GLN A 90 0.58 10.02 -2.75
N ILE A 91 0.36 8.83 -2.17
CA ILE A 91 0.59 7.55 -2.83
C ILE A 91 -0.64 7.13 -3.62
N GLY A 92 -1.82 7.08 -2.98
CA GLY A 92 -3.05 6.62 -3.62
C GLY A 92 -3.40 7.39 -4.90
N SER A 93 -3.25 8.72 -4.90
CA SER A 93 -3.46 9.54 -6.10
C SER A 93 -2.46 9.23 -7.24
N ARG A 94 -1.22 8.85 -6.89
CA ARG A 94 -0.22 8.43 -7.88
C ARG A 94 -0.49 7.04 -8.43
N VAL A 95 -1.02 6.13 -7.62
CA VAL A 95 -1.52 4.82 -8.07
C VAL A 95 -2.67 5.02 -9.05
N ALA A 96 -3.68 5.83 -8.68
CA ALA A 96 -4.80 6.15 -9.54
C ALA A 96 -4.36 6.70 -10.90
N LYS A 97 -3.49 7.71 -10.91
CA LYS A 97 -2.94 8.30 -12.15
C LYS A 97 -2.21 7.28 -13.05
N ARG A 98 -1.51 6.31 -12.46
CA ARG A 98 -0.82 5.26 -13.23
C ARG A 98 -1.79 4.28 -13.86
N LEU A 99 -2.90 4.02 -13.20
CA LEU A 99 -3.94 3.11 -13.68
C LEU A 99 -4.92 3.75 -14.67
N ALA A 100 -4.94 5.07 -14.82
CA ALA A 100 -5.89 5.79 -15.69
C ALA A 100 -5.90 5.32 -17.15
N GLY A 101 -4.78 4.77 -17.65
CA GLY A 101 -4.68 4.21 -19.00
C GLY A 101 -4.86 2.69 -19.09
N TRP A 102 -5.29 2.02 -18.02
CA TRP A 102 -5.40 0.55 -17.94
C TRP A 102 -6.82 0.03 -18.14
N GLU A 103 -7.74 0.88 -18.61
CA GLU A 103 -9.13 0.50 -18.90
C GLU A 103 -9.86 -0.11 -17.68
N CYS A 104 -9.49 0.30 -16.47
CA CYS A 104 -10.13 -0.08 -15.21
C CYS A 104 -10.87 1.13 -14.63
N GLU A 105 -11.92 0.85 -13.85
CA GLU A 105 -12.63 1.85 -13.08
C GLU A 105 -11.87 2.11 -11.76
N ILE A 106 -11.59 3.37 -11.46
CA ILE A 106 -10.87 3.75 -10.24
C ILE A 106 -11.83 4.46 -9.30
N VAL A 107 -12.01 3.88 -8.12
CA VAL A 107 -12.83 4.45 -7.04
C VAL A 107 -11.96 4.64 -5.79
N TYR A 108 -12.33 5.59 -4.93
CA TYR A 108 -11.59 5.80 -3.70
C TYR A 108 -12.51 6.09 -2.51
N SER A 109 -12.00 5.79 -1.30
CA SER A 109 -12.57 6.25 -0.04
C SER A 109 -11.48 6.95 0.78
N ASP A 110 -11.80 8.12 1.31
CA ASP A 110 -10.90 8.91 2.14
C ASP A 110 -11.71 9.68 3.19
N VAL A 111 -11.14 9.87 4.39
CA VAL A 111 -11.72 10.71 5.44
C VAL A 111 -11.61 12.20 5.09
N VAL A 112 -10.62 12.58 4.27
CA VAL A 112 -10.45 13.94 3.77
C VAL A 112 -11.26 14.10 2.49
N PRO A 113 -12.15 15.11 2.40
CA PRO A 113 -12.81 15.44 1.14
C PRO A 113 -11.81 16.07 0.17
N HIS A 114 -11.78 15.58 -1.07
CA HIS A 114 -10.97 16.16 -2.13
C HIS A 114 -11.82 17.02 -3.06
N SER A 115 -11.20 17.99 -3.76
CA SER A 115 -11.87 18.80 -4.75
C SER A 115 -12.12 18.00 -6.03
N ALA A 116 -13.14 18.39 -6.80
CA ALA A 116 -13.43 17.79 -8.10
C ALA A 116 -12.22 17.80 -9.06
N ASP A 117 -11.43 18.88 -9.04
CA ASP A 117 -10.20 18.96 -9.84
C ASP A 117 -9.14 17.93 -9.41
N TYR A 118 -9.03 17.66 -8.10
CA TYR A 118 -8.12 16.64 -7.60
C TYR A 118 -8.56 15.22 -7.99
N GLU A 119 -9.86 14.95 -7.88
CA GLU A 119 -10.48 13.69 -8.31
C GLU A 119 -10.30 13.48 -9.81
N ALA A 120 -10.59 14.49 -10.61
CA ALA A 120 -10.39 14.46 -12.07
C ALA A 120 -8.92 14.23 -12.45
N ALA A 121 -7.99 14.92 -11.77
CA ALA A 121 -6.55 14.73 -11.98
C ALA A 121 -6.05 13.33 -11.56
N ALA A 122 -6.73 12.68 -10.65
CA ALA A 122 -6.46 11.29 -10.24
C ALA A 122 -7.24 10.28 -11.09
N SER A 123 -8.21 10.72 -11.90
CA SER A 123 -9.17 9.86 -12.62
C SER A 123 -9.91 8.89 -11.69
N ALA A 124 -10.26 9.36 -10.48
CA ALA A 124 -10.87 8.53 -9.44
C ALA A 124 -12.18 9.15 -8.93
N SER A 125 -13.19 8.32 -8.69
CA SER A 125 -14.48 8.72 -8.15
C SER A 125 -14.63 8.29 -6.69
N ARG A 126 -15.20 9.17 -5.85
CA ARG A 126 -15.39 8.89 -4.43
C ARG A 126 -16.54 7.90 -4.19
N LEU A 127 -16.31 6.95 -3.29
CA LEU A 127 -17.32 6.06 -2.74
C LEU A 127 -17.26 6.04 -1.21
N ASP A 128 -18.33 5.59 -0.57
CA ASP A 128 -18.30 5.17 0.83
C ASP A 128 -17.39 3.95 1.01
N PHE A 129 -16.76 3.83 2.17
CA PHE A 129 -15.81 2.75 2.43
C PHE A 129 -16.44 1.35 2.27
N ASN A 130 -17.65 1.14 2.79
CA ASN A 130 -18.31 -0.17 2.66
C ASN A 130 -18.66 -0.47 1.20
N GLU A 131 -19.16 0.50 0.46
CA GLU A 131 -19.47 0.34 -0.96
C GLU A 131 -18.21 0.03 -1.78
N LEU A 132 -17.08 0.70 -1.46
CA LEU A 132 -15.80 0.40 -2.08
C LEU A 132 -15.39 -1.05 -1.81
N ILE A 133 -15.46 -1.53 -0.55
CA ILE A 133 -15.12 -2.91 -0.17
C ILE A 133 -15.99 -3.93 -0.89
N GLU A 134 -17.29 -3.68 -0.99
CA GLU A 134 -18.26 -4.62 -1.57
C GLU A 134 -18.20 -4.70 -3.09
N THR A 135 -17.73 -3.63 -3.75
CA THR A 135 -17.83 -3.53 -5.23
C THR A 135 -16.49 -3.59 -5.95
N SER A 136 -15.35 -3.52 -5.24
CA SER A 136 -14.03 -3.52 -5.87
C SER A 136 -13.51 -4.93 -6.14
N ASP A 137 -12.81 -5.08 -7.25
CA ASP A 137 -12.06 -6.30 -7.61
C ASP A 137 -10.63 -6.27 -7.04
N VAL A 138 -10.08 -5.08 -6.87
CA VAL A 138 -8.78 -4.84 -6.22
C VAL A 138 -8.99 -3.81 -5.12
N ILE A 139 -8.54 -4.10 -3.90
CA ILE A 139 -8.52 -3.15 -2.80
C ILE A 139 -7.07 -2.80 -2.49
N SER A 140 -6.72 -1.52 -2.63
CA SER A 140 -5.36 -1.01 -2.42
C SER A 140 -5.33 0.00 -1.26
N LEU A 141 -4.49 -0.28 -0.26
CA LEU A 141 -4.44 0.48 0.99
C LEU A 141 -3.32 1.51 0.97
N HIS A 142 -3.65 2.77 1.26
CA HIS A 142 -2.73 3.91 1.26
C HIS A 142 -3.02 4.89 2.41
N VAL A 143 -3.34 4.35 3.56
CA VAL A 143 -3.62 5.11 4.79
C VAL A 143 -2.44 5.06 5.76
N PRO A 144 -2.27 6.06 6.63
CA PRO A 144 -1.34 5.95 7.76
C PRO A 144 -1.83 4.89 8.74
N LEU A 145 -0.94 4.42 9.62
CA LEU A 145 -1.33 3.59 10.75
C LEU A 145 -1.65 4.48 11.95
N ASP A 146 -2.89 4.45 12.36
CA ASP A 146 -3.39 5.06 13.59
C ASP A 146 -4.57 4.25 14.16
N ARG A 147 -5.16 4.71 15.26
CA ARG A 147 -6.26 4.00 15.92
C ARG A 147 -7.49 3.79 15.04
N SER A 148 -7.71 4.64 14.03
CA SER A 148 -8.87 4.54 13.13
C SER A 148 -8.63 3.62 11.95
N THR A 149 -7.37 3.35 11.61
CA THR A 149 -6.94 2.56 10.46
C THR A 149 -6.35 1.22 10.85
N GLU A 150 -6.03 1.01 12.12
CA GLU A 150 -5.60 -0.30 12.63
C GLU A 150 -6.69 -1.34 12.38
N LYS A 151 -6.32 -2.40 11.66
CA LYS A 151 -7.23 -3.49 11.26
C LYS A 151 -8.51 -3.01 10.55
N ILE A 152 -8.40 -1.92 9.76
CA ILE A 152 -9.52 -1.41 8.95
C ILE A 152 -10.03 -2.47 7.95
N LEU A 153 -9.14 -3.37 7.47
CA LEU A 153 -9.51 -4.61 6.81
C LEU A 153 -9.39 -5.76 7.80
N SER A 154 -10.53 -6.22 8.29
CA SER A 154 -10.66 -7.34 9.21
C SER A 154 -11.59 -8.42 8.66
N GLY A 155 -11.90 -9.43 9.45
CA GLY A 155 -12.80 -10.51 9.01
C GLY A 155 -14.16 -10.02 8.52
N ARG A 156 -14.66 -8.89 9.05
CA ARG A 156 -15.94 -8.30 8.62
C ARG A 156 -15.88 -7.73 7.21
N GLU A 157 -14.75 -7.09 6.85
CA GLU A 157 -14.55 -6.51 5.54
C GLU A 157 -14.27 -7.62 4.52
N PHE A 158 -13.46 -8.62 4.86
CA PHE A 158 -13.20 -9.75 3.97
C PHE A 158 -14.48 -10.50 3.55
N VAL A 159 -15.44 -10.67 4.47
CA VAL A 159 -16.74 -11.34 4.16
C VAL A 159 -17.56 -10.56 3.12
N LYS A 160 -17.40 -9.23 3.06
CA LYS A 160 -18.12 -8.37 2.14
C LYS A 160 -17.47 -8.23 0.77
N MET A 161 -16.18 -8.55 0.66
CA MET A 161 -15.44 -8.42 -0.60
C MET A 161 -16.00 -9.34 -1.69
N LYS A 162 -15.85 -8.92 -2.94
CA LYS A 162 -16.21 -9.76 -4.08
C LYS A 162 -15.43 -11.07 -4.07
N PRO A 163 -16.06 -12.21 -4.37
CA PRO A 163 -15.32 -13.43 -4.69
C PRO A 163 -14.31 -13.15 -5.80
N GLY A 164 -13.06 -13.59 -5.59
CA GLY A 164 -11.97 -13.34 -6.55
C GLY A 164 -11.29 -11.97 -6.41
N ALA A 165 -11.69 -11.12 -5.47
CA ALA A 165 -10.98 -9.89 -5.18
C ALA A 165 -9.57 -10.14 -4.63
N ILE A 166 -8.68 -9.17 -4.83
CA ILE A 166 -7.33 -9.16 -4.24
C ILE A 166 -7.12 -7.95 -3.35
N VAL A 167 -6.24 -8.10 -2.36
CA VAL A 167 -5.82 -7.02 -1.46
C VAL A 167 -4.36 -6.66 -1.71
N ILE A 168 -4.08 -5.34 -1.81
CA ILE A 168 -2.74 -4.80 -1.96
C ILE A 168 -2.45 -3.90 -0.76
N ASN A 169 -1.38 -4.21 -0.03
CA ASN A 169 -0.92 -3.41 1.09
C ASN A 169 0.57 -3.06 0.96
N ALA A 170 0.84 -1.79 0.65
CA ALA A 170 2.16 -1.19 0.64
C ALA A 170 2.22 0.03 1.58
N CYS A 171 1.36 0.07 2.61
CA CYS A 171 1.34 1.16 3.60
C CYS A 171 1.89 0.72 4.95
N ARG A 172 1.12 0.00 5.78
CA ARG A 172 1.53 -0.58 7.06
C ARG A 172 0.85 -1.91 7.30
N GLY A 173 1.58 -2.90 7.81
CA GLY A 173 1.05 -4.23 8.09
C GLY A 173 -0.18 -4.24 8.96
N PRO A 174 -0.16 -3.60 10.16
CA PRO A 174 -1.31 -3.62 11.08
C PRO A 174 -2.58 -2.92 10.59
N VAL A 175 -2.58 -2.29 9.41
CA VAL A 175 -3.80 -1.80 8.75
C VAL A 175 -4.72 -2.95 8.33
N VAL A 176 -4.15 -4.15 8.16
CA VAL A 176 -4.86 -5.39 7.88
C VAL A 176 -4.76 -6.32 9.09
N ASP A 177 -5.85 -6.94 9.49
CA ASP A 177 -5.82 -8.09 10.40
C ASP A 177 -5.22 -9.29 9.63
N GLU A 178 -3.93 -9.55 9.84
CA GLU A 178 -3.17 -10.57 9.10
C GLU A 178 -3.75 -11.97 9.27
N MET A 179 -4.21 -12.30 10.48
CA MET A 179 -4.85 -13.60 10.73
C MET A 179 -6.20 -13.72 10.01
N ALA A 180 -6.95 -12.63 9.89
CA ALA A 180 -8.19 -12.63 9.11
C ALA A 180 -7.91 -12.73 7.61
N LEU A 181 -6.86 -12.07 7.11
CA LEU A 181 -6.37 -12.20 5.73
C LEU A 181 -6.01 -13.66 5.42
N ILE A 182 -5.24 -14.31 6.28
CA ILE A 182 -4.85 -15.73 6.12
C ILE A 182 -6.09 -16.62 6.03
N ARG A 183 -7.05 -16.43 6.94
CA ARG A 183 -8.32 -17.19 6.90
C ARG A 183 -9.12 -16.95 5.61
N ALA A 184 -9.18 -15.71 5.14
CA ALA A 184 -9.88 -15.37 3.90
C ALA A 184 -9.23 -15.99 2.65
N LEU A 185 -7.89 -16.05 2.63
CA LEU A 185 -7.12 -16.75 1.59
C LEU A 185 -7.33 -18.27 1.64
N ASP A 186 -7.34 -18.88 2.84
CA ASP A 186 -7.57 -20.31 3.04
C ASP A 186 -8.98 -20.75 2.62
N ALA A 187 -9.95 -19.90 2.92
CA ALA A 187 -11.34 -20.13 2.54
C ALA A 187 -11.62 -19.86 1.05
N GLY A 188 -10.65 -19.33 0.30
CA GLY A 188 -10.87 -18.91 -1.10
C GLY A 188 -11.84 -17.73 -1.24
N GLN A 189 -12.07 -16.99 -0.16
CA GLN A 189 -12.97 -15.84 -0.13
C GLN A 189 -12.40 -14.68 -0.95
N ILE A 190 -11.07 -14.49 -0.91
CA ILE A 190 -10.33 -13.61 -1.79
C ILE A 190 -9.32 -14.43 -2.60
N ALA A 191 -9.01 -13.96 -3.82
CA ALA A 191 -8.14 -14.69 -4.74
C ALA A 191 -6.65 -14.60 -4.38
N GLY A 192 -6.22 -13.52 -3.72
CA GLY A 192 -4.83 -13.32 -3.40
C GLY A 192 -4.53 -12.00 -2.70
N ALA A 193 -3.26 -11.82 -2.35
CA ALA A 193 -2.74 -10.59 -1.76
C ALA A 193 -1.37 -10.21 -2.31
N GLY A 194 -1.12 -8.89 -2.47
CA GLY A 194 0.17 -8.31 -2.76
C GLY A 194 0.61 -7.42 -1.59
N LEU A 195 1.64 -7.82 -0.87
CA LEU A 195 2.02 -7.22 0.40
C LEU A 195 3.49 -6.78 0.36
N ASP A 196 3.76 -5.51 0.63
CA ASP A 196 5.12 -5.03 0.92
C ASP A 196 5.39 -4.98 2.42
N VAL A 197 4.34 -5.10 3.23
CA VAL A 197 4.37 -4.98 4.69
C VAL A 197 3.60 -6.11 5.37
N THR A 198 4.01 -6.47 6.58
CA THR A 198 3.38 -7.49 7.43
C THR A 198 3.09 -6.96 8.83
N GLU A 199 2.18 -7.61 9.57
CA GLU A 199 1.79 -7.14 10.91
C GLU A 199 2.98 -7.10 11.86
N ILE A 200 3.89 -8.10 11.75
CA ILE A 200 5.16 -8.15 12.48
C ILE A 200 6.30 -8.05 11.48
N GLU A 201 7.21 -7.11 11.69
CA GLU A 201 8.41 -6.91 10.87
C GLU A 201 9.67 -6.89 11.76
N PRO A 202 10.74 -7.67 11.41
CA PRO A 202 10.81 -8.62 10.29
C PRO A 202 9.80 -9.78 10.41
N ILE A 203 9.30 -10.24 9.23
CA ILE A 203 8.38 -11.36 9.19
C ILE A 203 9.01 -12.63 9.79
N GLU A 204 8.27 -13.34 10.60
CA GLU A 204 8.72 -14.63 11.16
C GLU A 204 8.77 -15.72 10.07
N THR A 205 9.80 -16.57 10.11
CA THR A 205 9.99 -17.62 9.10
C THR A 205 8.86 -18.65 9.06
N ALA A 206 8.10 -18.78 10.14
CA ALA A 206 6.92 -19.67 10.23
C ALA A 206 5.62 -18.99 9.82
N ASN A 207 5.66 -17.73 9.36
CA ASN A 207 4.45 -17.00 8.98
C ASN A 207 3.76 -17.68 7.80
N ALA A 208 2.44 -17.88 7.95
CA ALA A 208 1.63 -18.62 6.99
C ALA A 208 1.43 -17.90 5.65
N LEU A 209 1.86 -16.66 5.50
CA LEU A 209 1.86 -15.94 4.21
C LEU A 209 3.03 -16.37 3.31
N ILE A 210 4.13 -16.86 3.91
CA ILE A 210 5.32 -17.25 3.16
C ILE A 210 5.05 -18.51 2.33
N GLY A 211 5.48 -18.48 1.07
CA GLY A 211 5.40 -19.63 0.17
C GLY A 211 4.03 -19.88 -0.45
N ARG A 212 3.05 -19.01 -0.22
CA ARG A 212 1.73 -19.13 -0.86
C ARG A 212 1.78 -18.73 -2.33
N ASP A 213 1.18 -19.52 -3.19
CA ASP A 213 1.07 -19.26 -4.62
C ASP A 213 0.18 -18.04 -4.95
N ASN A 214 -0.73 -17.68 -4.05
CA ASN A 214 -1.64 -16.57 -4.21
C ASN A 214 -1.24 -15.31 -3.42
N VAL A 215 -0.02 -15.28 -2.88
CA VAL A 215 0.52 -14.12 -2.17
C VAL A 215 1.84 -13.68 -2.80
N VAL A 216 1.92 -12.41 -3.15
CA VAL A 216 3.20 -11.75 -3.48
C VAL A 216 3.65 -10.98 -2.25
N LEU A 217 4.79 -11.38 -1.71
CA LEU A 217 5.32 -10.82 -0.46
C LEU A 217 6.68 -10.15 -0.72
N LEU A 218 6.80 -8.88 -0.32
CA LEU A 218 8.02 -8.09 -0.41
C LEU A 218 8.49 -7.66 1.00
N PRO A 219 9.78 -7.37 1.19
CA PRO A 219 10.36 -7.10 2.51
C PRO A 219 10.36 -5.61 2.89
N HIS A 220 9.24 -4.91 2.79
CA HIS A 220 9.06 -3.48 3.11
C HIS A 220 10.05 -2.58 2.36
N ARG A 221 10.12 -2.73 1.03
CA ARG A 221 11.05 -2.00 0.16
C ARG A 221 10.38 -1.23 -0.97
N ALA A 222 9.06 -1.14 -1.00
CA ALA A 222 8.34 -0.39 -2.04
C ALA A 222 8.78 1.08 -2.15
N GLY A 223 9.21 1.67 -1.05
CA GLY A 223 9.69 3.06 -1.03
C GLY A 223 11.15 3.27 -1.45
N LEU A 224 11.89 2.20 -1.78
CA LEU A 224 13.32 2.30 -2.09
C LEU A 224 13.55 2.51 -3.59
N SER A 225 14.02 3.69 -3.95
CA SER A 225 14.64 3.98 -5.24
C SER A 225 15.74 5.03 -5.06
N VAL A 226 16.59 5.19 -6.05
CA VAL A 226 17.64 6.23 -6.06
C VAL A 226 16.99 7.60 -5.91
N GLU A 227 15.97 7.88 -6.70
CA GLU A 227 15.25 9.15 -6.73
C GLU A 227 14.50 9.43 -5.41
N ALA A 228 13.92 8.41 -4.80
CA ALA A 228 13.28 8.53 -3.50
C ALA A 228 14.28 8.87 -2.38
N ARG A 229 15.46 8.25 -2.44
CA ARG A 229 16.55 8.53 -1.50
C ARG A 229 17.07 9.95 -1.65
N GLU A 230 17.33 10.41 -2.88
CA GLU A 230 17.79 11.76 -3.18
C GLU A 230 16.80 12.80 -2.64
N LYS A 231 15.51 12.68 -2.99
CA LYS A 231 14.46 13.56 -2.49
C LYS A 231 14.35 13.58 -0.96
N SER A 232 14.49 12.41 -0.32
CA SER A 232 14.44 12.34 1.15
C SER A 232 15.62 13.05 1.80
N ILE A 233 16.82 12.96 1.21
CA ILE A 233 18.02 13.66 1.67
C ILE A 233 17.86 15.16 1.45
N ASP A 234 17.39 15.59 0.27
CA ASP A 234 17.17 17.01 -0.04
C ASP A 234 16.16 17.64 0.92
N ASN A 235 15.07 16.95 1.22
CA ASN A 235 14.08 17.39 2.21
C ASN A 235 14.71 17.53 3.61
N ALA A 236 15.53 16.56 4.01
CA ALA A 236 16.20 16.61 5.32
C ALA A 236 17.20 17.77 5.42
N ILE A 237 18.01 17.99 4.37
CA ILE A 237 18.95 19.11 4.30
C ILE A 237 18.19 20.44 4.28
N GLY A 238 17.12 20.54 3.48
CA GLY A 238 16.25 21.72 3.42
C GLY A 238 15.68 22.08 4.79
N ASN A 239 15.17 21.10 5.52
CA ASN A 239 14.65 21.31 6.87
C ASN A 239 15.75 21.67 7.90
N ALA A 240 16.94 21.11 7.78
CA ALA A 240 18.08 21.52 8.61
C ALA A 240 18.46 22.99 8.34
N HIS A 241 18.50 23.39 7.07
CA HIS A 241 18.77 24.78 6.68
C HIS A 241 17.69 25.74 7.21
N ARG A 242 16.39 25.44 7.01
CA ARG A 242 15.28 26.24 7.58
C ARG A 242 15.43 26.43 9.09
N LEU A 243 15.75 25.37 9.81
CA LEU A 243 15.94 25.45 11.26
C LEU A 243 17.10 26.37 11.65
N MET A 244 18.18 26.37 10.86
CA MET A 244 19.36 27.24 11.10
C MET A 244 19.09 28.70 10.79
N THR A 245 18.23 29.00 9.81
CA THR A 245 17.84 30.37 9.41
C THR A 245 16.67 30.92 10.24
N GLY A 246 16.07 30.11 11.10
CA GLY A 246 14.94 30.49 11.94
C GLY A 246 13.58 30.30 11.27
N ASP A 247 13.55 29.65 10.12
CA ASP A 247 12.32 29.30 9.39
C ASP A 247 11.70 28.00 9.93
N ASP A 248 10.42 27.80 9.66
CA ASP A 248 9.73 26.58 10.05
C ASP A 248 10.07 25.40 9.11
N PRO A 249 10.44 24.24 9.67
CA PRO A 249 10.58 23.02 8.88
C PRO A 249 9.26 22.60 8.22
N GLU A 250 9.34 22.01 7.03
CA GLU A 250 8.21 21.42 6.31
C GLU A 250 7.98 19.96 6.73
N GLY A 251 6.77 19.43 6.43
CA GLY A 251 6.43 18.04 6.71
C GLY A 251 6.30 17.72 8.19
N ILE A 252 5.97 18.70 9.02
CA ILE A 252 5.74 18.51 10.46
C ILE A 252 4.55 17.58 10.66
N VAL A 253 4.78 16.55 11.46
CA VAL A 253 3.77 15.57 11.87
C VAL A 253 3.28 15.94 13.27
N LEU A 254 1.97 16.13 13.38
CA LEU A 254 1.35 16.47 14.66
C LEU A 254 1.41 15.29 15.65
N PRO A 255 1.54 15.58 16.95
CA PRO A 255 1.42 14.56 17.99
C PRO A 255 -0.04 14.08 18.07
N VAL A 256 -0.27 12.83 17.74
CA VAL A 256 -1.56 12.13 17.86
C VAL A 256 -1.34 10.80 18.55
#